data_473db5e3befc412bbc77e98e298140ec
#
_entry.id   473db5e3befc412bbc77e98e298140ec
#
_cell.length_a   1.000
_cell.length_b   1.000
_cell.length_c   1.000
_cell.angle_alpha   90.00
_cell.angle_beta   90.00
_cell.angle_gamma   90.00
#
_symmetry.space_group_name_H-M   'P 1'
#
loop_
_entity.id
_entity.type
_entity.pdbx_description
1 polymer ?
#
loop_
_entity_poly.entity_id
_entity_poly.type
_entity_poly.pdbx_seq_one_letter_code
_entity_poly.pdbx_strand_id
1 'polypeptide(L)'
;MSRSALRRRAAVVAAVGLVAVACTSKAGGDGSFQASASPGSSAGSPSASPSGSPSASGSAACPASYAQPDPHRPRITLTFDLAADLASVHGTEDVTFTPDLPVRELVFRLTANTPPTVRQGNRIEITAARSDPGGGAYRFRTAGAAAGTQGGLLVLPLGRQVPAGQRVTAHVEFTLTLGTRAFDRFGHSGQYAWWGSGQPLLAWERGVGWHEEPLLRYAAESATSEAARTDLTVTAPGKYTVLSTGTQDAARDLGEGGRKRWHAVADRARDVSVVVGPFRTARATVAGTTVQVGTAPDKAPQRLLTEAERGVRELVARFGPPPFGSINLARLPISGGGIEYPGAIMLLDDSRVVTVHELAHQWFYAMVGNSQARDPWLDEAFATFAEEEIDGTTAATAGALKLPGKVGDSTMHYGRNGRAYYNTTYGKGAAALIAARDAGPPDKFDAALRCYVNANAWRIAKPADLAAALAGLPASTKVLQDAGALLR
;
A
#
# COMPACT_ATOMS: atom_id res chain seq x y z
N MET A 1 40.95 15.89 -2.48
CA MET A 1 39.74 15.10 -2.24
C MET A 1 39.93 13.74 -2.91
N SER A 2 40.00 12.67 -2.12
CA SER A 2 40.48 11.34 -2.52
C SER A 2 39.47 10.57 -3.35
N ARG A 3 39.95 9.89 -4.43
CA ARG A 3 39.19 9.00 -5.31
C ARG A 3 38.48 7.78 -4.58
N SER A 4 38.74 7.59 -3.30
CA SER A 4 38.14 6.56 -2.47
C SER A 4 36.73 6.93 -1.96
N ALA A 5 36.36 8.19 -1.90
CA ALA A 5 35.04 8.64 -1.47
C ALA A 5 33.96 8.46 -2.54
N LEU A 6 34.35 8.54 -3.84
CA LEU A 6 33.42 8.34 -4.95
C LEU A 6 33.01 6.87 -5.16
N ARG A 7 33.88 5.91 -4.80
CA ARG A 7 33.58 4.48 -4.97
C ARG A 7 32.63 3.91 -3.90
N ARG A 8 32.46 4.58 -2.76
CA ARG A 8 31.52 4.14 -1.71
C ARG A 8 30.10 4.61 -1.95
N ARG A 9 29.89 5.66 -2.78
CA ARG A 9 28.54 6.21 -3.08
C ARG A 9 27.81 5.46 -4.21
N ALA A 10 28.53 4.82 -5.13
CA ALA A 10 27.95 4.03 -6.22
C ALA A 10 27.40 2.66 -5.78
N ALA A 11 27.71 2.21 -4.56
CA ALA A 11 27.28 0.90 -4.03
C ALA A 11 25.91 0.94 -3.32
N VAL A 12 25.39 2.12 -2.97
CA VAL A 12 24.15 2.25 -2.19
C VAL A 12 22.89 2.18 -3.08
N VAL A 13 22.96 2.67 -4.31
CA VAL A 13 21.83 2.57 -5.28
C VAL A 13 21.54 1.13 -5.73
N ALA A 14 22.51 0.21 -5.56
CA ALA A 14 22.32 -1.22 -5.86
C ALA A 14 21.69 -2.02 -4.70
N ALA A 15 21.56 -1.45 -3.50
CA ALA A 15 21.16 -2.21 -2.30
C ALA A 15 19.64 -2.39 -2.16
N VAL A 16 18.83 -1.47 -2.65
CA VAL A 16 17.34 -1.61 -2.60
C VAL A 16 16.85 -2.68 -3.59
N GLY A 17 17.60 -2.95 -4.66
CA GLY A 17 17.26 -3.97 -5.66
C GLY A 17 17.84 -5.38 -5.41
N LEU A 18 18.56 -5.64 -4.31
CA LEU A 18 19.42 -6.84 -4.19
C LEU A 18 19.04 -7.82 -3.07
N VAL A 19 17.95 -7.63 -2.35
CA VAL A 19 17.57 -8.52 -1.22
C VAL A 19 16.61 -9.65 -1.64
N ALA A 20 16.27 -9.81 -2.89
CA ALA A 20 15.32 -10.84 -3.35
C ALA A 20 15.97 -12.00 -4.14
N VAL A 21 17.21 -12.42 -3.86
CA VAL A 21 17.73 -13.65 -4.51
C VAL A 21 18.62 -14.45 -3.56
N ALA A 22 18.06 -15.45 -2.92
CA ALA A 22 18.75 -16.67 -2.57
C ALA A 22 17.74 -17.82 -2.43
N CYS A 23 17.35 -18.42 -3.53
CA CYS A 23 16.92 -19.83 -3.62
C CYS A 23 17.05 -20.27 -5.07
N THR A 24 18.21 -20.84 -5.39
CA THR A 24 18.39 -21.65 -6.60
C THR A 24 17.85 -23.04 -6.32
N SER A 25 16.89 -23.52 -7.10
CA SER A 25 16.67 -24.93 -7.35
C SER A 25 16.42 -25.14 -8.83
N LYS A 26 17.31 -25.96 -9.43
CA LYS A 26 17.18 -26.52 -10.78
C LYS A 26 15.97 -27.45 -10.84
N ALA A 27 15.15 -27.33 -11.86
CA ALA A 27 14.49 -28.45 -12.50
C ALA A 27 14.03 -28.00 -13.88
N GLY A 28 14.46 -28.71 -14.92
CA GLY A 28 14.05 -28.55 -16.30
C GLY A 28 12.72 -29.25 -16.56
N GLY A 29 12.10 -28.95 -17.68
CA GLY A 29 10.91 -29.61 -18.21
C GLY A 29 10.26 -28.78 -19.30
N ASP A 30 10.57 -29.12 -20.55
CA ASP A 30 9.93 -28.64 -21.78
C ASP A 30 8.43 -28.99 -21.79
N GLY A 31 7.61 -28.11 -22.28
CA GLY A 31 6.19 -28.35 -22.55
C GLY A 31 5.61 -27.26 -23.43
N SER A 32 5.75 -27.41 -24.72
CA SER A 32 5.10 -26.59 -25.75
C SER A 32 3.60 -26.85 -25.78
N PHE A 33 2.77 -25.77 -25.76
CA PHE A 33 1.38 -25.82 -26.19
C PHE A 33 1.08 -24.72 -27.19
N GLN A 34 0.60 -25.19 -28.35
CA GLN A 34 0.18 -24.43 -29.52
C GLN A 34 -1.13 -23.66 -29.24
N ALA A 35 -1.20 -22.48 -29.81
CA ALA A 35 -2.42 -21.68 -29.93
C ALA A 35 -3.29 -22.22 -31.06
N SER A 36 -4.58 -22.41 -30.79
CA SER A 36 -5.60 -22.63 -31.84
C SER A 36 -6.48 -21.38 -31.93
N ALA A 37 -6.44 -20.77 -33.09
CA ALA A 37 -7.39 -19.73 -33.50
C ALA A 37 -8.57 -20.38 -34.23
N SER A 38 -9.77 -19.86 -34.05
CA SER A 38 -10.85 -19.99 -35.04
C SER A 38 -11.88 -18.85 -34.93
N PRO A 39 -12.59 -18.56 -36.04
CA PRO A 39 -12.95 -17.18 -36.39
C PRO A 39 -14.44 -16.83 -36.33
N GLY A 40 -14.70 -15.55 -36.29
CA GLY A 40 -15.70 -14.78 -37.00
C GLY A 40 -17.20 -15.02 -36.83
N SER A 41 -17.90 -13.96 -36.50
CA SER A 41 -19.14 -13.62 -37.22
C SER A 41 -19.53 -12.15 -36.98
N SER A 42 -19.75 -11.48 -38.07
CA SER A 42 -20.25 -10.11 -38.21
C SER A 42 -21.76 -10.05 -38.01
N ALA A 43 -22.29 -8.96 -37.46
CA ALA A 43 -23.41 -8.22 -38.00
C ALA A 43 -23.89 -7.05 -37.11
N GLY A 44 -24.08 -5.89 -37.75
CA GLY A 44 -25.22 -5.02 -37.50
C GLY A 44 -25.01 -3.78 -36.65
N SER A 45 -24.60 -2.65 -37.24
CA SER A 45 -24.89 -1.30 -36.72
C SER A 45 -26.37 -0.97 -36.83
N PRO A 46 -26.88 -0.10 -35.95
CA PRO A 46 -27.35 1.16 -36.49
C PRO A 46 -26.77 2.41 -35.82
N SER A 47 -26.47 3.36 -36.65
CA SER A 47 -26.07 4.72 -36.38
C SER A 47 -27.19 5.51 -35.68
N ALA A 48 -26.79 6.22 -34.61
CA ALA A 48 -27.46 7.45 -34.21
C ALA A 48 -26.41 8.38 -33.58
N SER A 49 -26.04 9.42 -34.30
CA SER A 49 -25.32 10.57 -33.76
C SER A 49 -26.29 11.47 -32.98
N PRO A 50 -25.81 12.02 -31.87
CA PRO A 50 -26.00 13.44 -31.66
C PRO A 50 -24.64 14.14 -31.53
N SER A 51 -24.43 15.06 -32.46
CA SER A 51 -23.41 16.09 -32.40
C SER A 51 -23.64 17.00 -31.19
N GLY A 52 -22.73 16.85 -30.22
CA GLY A 52 -22.50 17.81 -29.15
C GLY A 52 -21.00 17.87 -28.93
N SER A 53 -20.35 18.88 -29.54
CA SER A 53 -18.95 19.20 -29.19
C SER A 53 -18.88 19.52 -27.71
N PRO A 54 -18.09 18.83 -26.91
CA PRO A 54 -17.78 19.32 -25.57
C PRO A 54 -16.84 20.52 -25.73
N SER A 55 -17.30 21.68 -25.31
CA SER A 55 -16.48 22.87 -25.09
C SER A 55 -15.26 22.49 -24.29
N ALA A 56 -14.10 22.99 -24.71
CA ALA A 56 -12.84 22.84 -23.97
C ALA A 56 -13.07 23.27 -22.51
N SER A 57 -13.12 22.29 -21.62
CA SER A 57 -13.15 22.52 -20.19
C SER A 57 -11.82 23.18 -19.80
N GLY A 58 -11.88 24.43 -19.34
CA GLY A 58 -10.76 25.10 -18.72
C GLY A 58 -10.12 24.21 -17.65
N SER A 59 -8.80 24.24 -17.53
CA SER A 59 -8.05 23.51 -16.52
C SER A 59 -8.71 23.76 -15.15
N ALA A 60 -9.19 22.70 -14.50
CA ALA A 60 -9.77 22.82 -13.18
C ALA A 60 -8.74 23.52 -12.26
N ALA A 61 -9.18 24.57 -11.56
CA ALA A 61 -8.29 25.29 -10.66
C ALA A 61 -7.70 24.33 -9.62
N CYS A 62 -6.39 24.48 -9.37
CA CYS A 62 -5.69 23.68 -8.37
C CYS A 62 -6.37 23.84 -7.00
N PRO A 63 -6.83 22.76 -6.33
CA PRO A 63 -7.41 22.87 -5.00
C PRO A 63 -6.40 23.42 -3.98
N ALA A 64 -6.81 24.39 -3.17
CA ALA A 64 -5.95 25.01 -2.15
C ALA A 64 -5.61 24.08 -0.98
N SER A 65 -6.36 23.00 -0.80
CA SER A 65 -6.18 22.01 0.28
C SER A 65 -6.60 20.62 -0.19
N TYR A 66 -6.31 19.63 0.60
CA TYR A 66 -6.72 18.24 0.35
C TYR A 66 -8.24 18.11 0.17
N ALA A 67 -8.64 17.33 -0.82
CA ALA A 67 -10.01 16.90 -0.96
C ALA A 67 -10.51 16.24 0.34
N GLN A 68 -11.81 16.37 0.62
CA GLN A 68 -12.37 15.69 1.78
C GLN A 68 -12.59 14.21 1.46
N PRO A 69 -12.41 13.32 2.46
CA PRO A 69 -12.74 11.92 2.30
C PRO A 69 -14.24 11.75 2.01
N ASP A 70 -14.58 10.70 1.27
CA ASP A 70 -15.99 10.40 0.99
C ASP A 70 -16.78 10.26 2.30
N PRO A 71 -17.92 10.96 2.47
CA PRO A 71 -18.73 10.86 3.67
C PRO A 71 -19.32 9.46 3.88
N HIS A 72 -19.46 8.68 2.82
CA HIS A 72 -19.94 7.30 2.81
C HIS A 72 -18.82 6.25 2.83
N ARG A 73 -17.57 6.68 3.11
CA ARG A 73 -16.44 5.74 3.27
C ARG A 73 -16.76 4.64 4.26
N PRO A 74 -16.18 3.44 4.12
CA PRO A 74 -16.40 2.33 5.04
C PRO A 74 -16.09 2.72 6.50
N ARG A 75 -16.84 2.13 7.43
CA ARG A 75 -16.55 2.16 8.87
C ARG A 75 -16.24 0.76 9.31
N ILE A 76 -15.11 0.58 9.94
CA ILE A 76 -14.57 -0.70 10.36
C ILE A 76 -14.32 -0.66 11.86
N THR A 77 -14.84 -1.63 12.60
CA THR A 77 -14.43 -1.93 13.97
C THR A 77 -13.60 -3.21 13.92
N LEU A 78 -12.34 -3.12 14.30
CA LEU A 78 -11.37 -4.20 14.16
C LEU A 78 -10.74 -4.52 15.50
N THR A 79 -10.81 -5.79 15.90
CA THR A 79 -10.17 -6.29 17.11
C THR A 79 -9.13 -7.34 16.76
N PHE A 80 -7.97 -7.26 17.43
CA PHE A 80 -6.93 -8.27 17.40
C PHE A 80 -6.61 -8.71 18.82
N ASP A 81 -6.60 -10.01 19.06
CA ASP A 81 -6.14 -10.64 20.30
C ASP A 81 -4.91 -11.50 19.99
N LEU A 82 -3.72 -10.98 20.33
CA LEU A 82 -2.45 -11.64 20.11
C LEU A 82 -2.23 -12.69 21.21
N ALA A 83 -1.97 -13.94 20.82
CA ALA A 83 -1.64 -15.01 21.73
C ALA A 83 -0.35 -14.73 22.54
N ALA A 84 -0.20 -15.34 23.72
CA ALA A 84 0.91 -15.12 24.63
C ALA A 84 2.27 -15.54 24.03
N ASP A 85 2.26 -16.54 23.14
CA ASP A 85 3.44 -17.06 22.42
C ASP A 85 3.78 -16.23 21.15
N LEU A 86 2.97 -15.22 20.82
CA LEU A 86 3.10 -14.33 19.67
C LEU A 86 2.89 -15.03 18.30
N ALA A 87 2.47 -16.29 18.27
CA ALA A 87 2.40 -17.09 17.04
C ALA A 87 1.04 -16.99 16.31
N SER A 88 0.03 -16.42 16.96
CA SER A 88 -1.28 -16.27 16.36
C SER A 88 -2.04 -15.05 16.87
N VAL A 89 -2.94 -14.55 16.03
CA VAL A 89 -3.86 -13.47 16.35
C VAL A 89 -5.27 -13.94 16.08
N HIS A 90 -6.15 -13.88 17.06
CA HIS A 90 -7.58 -14.00 16.84
C HIS A 90 -8.15 -12.63 16.53
N GLY A 91 -8.93 -12.51 15.47
CA GLY A 91 -9.46 -11.23 15.01
C GLY A 91 -10.96 -11.25 14.78
N THR A 92 -11.60 -10.10 15.00
CA THR A 92 -12.97 -9.83 14.60
C THR A 92 -13.04 -8.51 13.84
N GLU A 93 -13.85 -8.47 12.79
CA GLU A 93 -14.05 -7.29 11.97
C GLU A 93 -15.54 -7.06 11.72
N ASP A 94 -16.02 -5.88 12.10
CA ASP A 94 -17.35 -5.38 11.77
C ASP A 94 -17.22 -4.25 10.76
N VAL A 95 -17.86 -4.44 9.60
CA VAL A 95 -17.81 -3.48 8.49
C VAL A 95 -19.21 -2.90 8.26
N THR A 96 -19.29 -1.56 8.20
CA THR A 96 -20.43 -0.85 7.63
C THR A 96 -20.00 -0.22 6.32
N PHE A 97 -20.65 -0.61 5.23
CA PHE A 97 -20.30 -0.21 3.87
C PHE A 97 -21.50 0.37 3.12
N THR A 98 -21.29 1.44 2.36
CA THR A 98 -22.27 2.06 1.49
C THR A 98 -21.70 2.11 0.07
N PRO A 99 -22.00 1.10 -0.77
CA PRO A 99 -21.49 1.03 -2.14
C PRO A 99 -22.06 2.17 -2.99
N ASP A 100 -21.27 2.68 -3.92
CA ASP A 100 -21.69 3.67 -4.93
C ASP A 100 -22.17 3.02 -6.23
N LEU A 101 -22.00 1.71 -6.35
CA LEU A 101 -22.56 0.88 -7.44
C LEU A 101 -23.44 -0.23 -6.84
N PRO A 102 -24.42 -0.77 -7.59
CA PRO A 102 -25.23 -1.89 -7.12
C PRO A 102 -24.38 -3.14 -6.87
N VAL A 103 -24.57 -3.80 -5.72
CA VAL A 103 -23.80 -4.99 -5.34
C VAL A 103 -24.73 -6.18 -5.01
N ARG A 104 -24.24 -7.42 -5.20
CA ARG A 104 -24.91 -8.68 -4.82
C ARG A 104 -24.13 -9.46 -3.78
N GLU A 105 -22.93 -9.05 -3.47
CA GLU A 105 -21.99 -9.69 -2.54
C GLU A 105 -21.02 -8.65 -1.99
N LEU A 106 -20.39 -8.96 -0.87
CA LEU A 106 -19.21 -8.27 -0.37
C LEU A 106 -17.98 -9.13 -0.62
N VAL A 107 -16.87 -8.51 -1.02
CA VAL A 107 -15.61 -9.20 -1.32
C VAL A 107 -14.49 -8.64 -0.45
N PHE A 108 -13.77 -9.53 0.21
CA PHE A 108 -12.64 -9.20 1.07
C PHE A 108 -11.40 -9.95 0.60
N ARG A 109 -10.28 -9.27 0.53
CA ARG A 109 -8.97 -9.83 0.19
C ARG A 109 -8.32 -10.44 1.44
N LEU A 110 -7.76 -11.65 1.26
CA LEU A 110 -7.06 -12.41 2.30
C LEU A 110 -5.54 -12.38 2.02
N THR A 111 -4.92 -11.26 2.30
CA THR A 111 -3.52 -10.97 1.91
C THR A 111 -2.52 -11.97 2.50
N ALA A 112 -2.74 -12.45 3.73
CA ALA A 112 -1.86 -13.43 4.35
C ALA A 112 -1.84 -14.81 3.64
N ASN A 113 -2.77 -15.07 2.70
CA ASN A 113 -2.81 -16.28 1.89
C ASN A 113 -1.99 -16.16 0.58
N THR A 114 -1.24 -15.09 0.41
CA THR A 114 -0.31 -14.90 -0.72
C THR A 114 0.77 -15.99 -0.73
N PRO A 115 1.14 -16.59 -1.88
CA PRO A 115 2.12 -17.67 -1.92
C PRO A 115 3.46 -17.38 -1.25
N PRO A 116 4.10 -16.20 -1.40
CA PRO A 116 5.29 -15.85 -0.62
C PRO A 116 5.05 -15.91 0.89
N THR A 117 3.99 -15.29 1.36
CA THR A 117 3.63 -15.19 2.79
C THR A 117 3.36 -16.55 3.43
N VAL A 118 2.63 -17.43 2.73
CA VAL A 118 2.37 -18.81 3.21
C VAL A 118 3.65 -19.64 3.28
N ARG A 119 4.60 -19.45 2.35
CA ARG A 119 5.93 -20.11 2.44
C ARG A 119 6.72 -19.70 3.67
N GLN A 120 6.44 -18.53 4.23
CA GLN A 120 7.03 -18.04 5.50
C GLN A 120 6.33 -18.61 6.74
N GLY A 121 5.22 -19.34 6.57
CA GLY A 121 4.44 -19.92 7.64
C GLY A 121 3.24 -19.08 8.08
N ASN A 122 2.96 -17.97 7.40
CA ASN A 122 1.82 -17.11 7.71
C ASN A 122 0.59 -17.55 6.91
N ARG A 123 -0.60 -17.36 7.47
CA ARG A 123 -1.87 -17.53 6.77
C ARG A 123 -3.02 -16.92 7.56
N ILE A 124 -4.10 -16.61 6.90
CA ILE A 124 -5.38 -16.25 7.51
C ILE A 124 -6.42 -17.35 7.26
N GLU A 125 -7.19 -17.67 8.27
CA GLU A 125 -8.32 -18.60 8.23
C GLU A 125 -9.56 -17.88 8.76
N ILE A 126 -10.64 -17.89 7.96
CA ILE A 126 -11.93 -17.34 8.34
C ILE A 126 -12.66 -18.43 9.12
N THR A 127 -13.07 -18.12 10.33
CA THR A 127 -13.76 -19.04 11.24
C THR A 127 -15.28 -18.83 11.24
N ALA A 128 -15.72 -17.58 11.06
CA ALA A 128 -17.13 -17.25 10.84
C ALA A 128 -17.26 -15.98 9.99
N ALA A 129 -18.32 -15.91 9.20
CA ALA A 129 -18.63 -14.67 8.47
C ALA A 129 -20.13 -14.59 8.14
N ARG A 130 -20.70 -13.38 8.22
CA ARG A 130 -22.08 -13.07 7.86
C ARG A 130 -22.21 -11.66 7.33
N SER A 131 -23.25 -11.42 6.55
CA SER A 131 -23.63 -10.08 6.04
C SER A 131 -25.09 -9.77 6.39
N ASP A 132 -25.44 -8.49 6.38
CA ASP A 132 -26.83 -8.02 6.44
C ASP A 132 -27.03 -6.97 5.32
N PRO A 133 -27.96 -7.20 4.36
CA PRO A 133 -28.79 -8.39 4.22
C PRO A 133 -27.97 -9.66 3.92
N GLY A 134 -28.34 -10.79 4.53
CA GLY A 134 -27.64 -12.06 4.36
C GLY A 134 -28.16 -12.85 3.16
N GLY A 135 -27.25 -13.53 2.45
CA GLY A 135 -27.54 -14.29 1.23
C GLY A 135 -27.15 -15.77 1.26
N GLY A 136 -26.95 -16.34 2.43
CA GLY A 136 -26.51 -17.72 2.61
C GLY A 136 -25.05 -17.84 3.06
N ALA A 137 -24.48 -19.04 2.91
CA ALA A 137 -23.11 -19.33 3.35
C ALA A 137 -22.08 -18.51 2.57
N TYR A 138 -21.06 -18.03 3.29
CA TYR A 138 -19.89 -17.43 2.66
C TYR A 138 -19.10 -18.46 1.86
N ARG A 139 -18.31 -17.98 0.90
CA ARG A 139 -17.50 -18.81 0.03
C ARG A 139 -16.14 -18.16 -0.23
N PHE A 140 -15.23 -18.93 -0.80
CA PHE A 140 -13.91 -18.44 -1.17
C PHE A 140 -13.68 -18.52 -2.67
N ARG A 141 -12.92 -17.55 -3.21
CA ARG A 141 -12.32 -17.62 -4.54
C ARG A 141 -10.81 -17.79 -4.39
N THR A 142 -10.20 -18.64 -5.22
CA THR A 142 -8.74 -18.91 -5.16
C THR A 142 -7.92 -17.64 -5.37
N ALA A 143 -8.23 -16.85 -6.39
CA ALA A 143 -7.58 -15.56 -6.70
C ALA A 143 -6.05 -15.56 -6.46
N GLY A 144 -5.34 -16.59 -6.97
CA GLY A 144 -3.89 -16.72 -6.85
C GLY A 144 -3.34 -17.12 -5.47
N ALA A 145 -4.18 -17.44 -4.50
CA ALA A 145 -3.76 -17.88 -3.17
C ALA A 145 -2.90 -19.15 -3.20
N ALA A 146 -2.10 -19.34 -2.17
CA ALA A 146 -1.31 -20.55 -2.00
C ALA A 146 -2.20 -21.79 -1.84
N ALA A 147 -1.76 -22.92 -2.36
CA ALA A 147 -2.41 -24.20 -2.14
C ALA A 147 -2.49 -24.53 -0.63
N GLY A 148 -3.61 -25.15 -0.21
CA GLY A 148 -3.84 -25.51 1.19
C GLY A 148 -4.37 -24.35 2.06
N THR A 149 -4.64 -23.17 1.48
CA THR A 149 -5.37 -22.08 2.15
C THR A 149 -6.84 -22.07 1.72
N GLN A 150 -7.69 -21.33 2.44
CA GLN A 150 -9.09 -21.18 2.08
C GLN A 150 -9.31 -20.41 0.77
N GLY A 151 -8.35 -19.59 0.33
CA GLY A 151 -8.41 -18.78 -0.88
C GLY A 151 -7.82 -17.40 -0.70
N GLY A 152 -7.83 -16.60 -1.76
CA GLY A 152 -7.36 -15.22 -1.76
C GLY A 152 -8.47 -14.18 -1.56
N LEU A 153 -9.74 -14.60 -1.74
CA LEU A 153 -10.90 -13.74 -1.52
C LEU A 153 -11.96 -14.48 -0.70
N LEU A 154 -12.48 -13.81 0.33
CA LEU A 154 -13.71 -14.16 1.02
C LEU A 154 -14.88 -13.44 0.34
N VAL A 155 -15.97 -14.15 0.08
CA VAL A 155 -17.17 -13.61 -0.56
C VAL A 155 -18.40 -13.86 0.28
N LEU A 156 -19.11 -12.80 0.65
CA LEU A 156 -20.33 -12.81 1.42
C LEU A 156 -21.52 -12.46 0.53
N PRO A 157 -22.39 -13.43 0.17
CA PRO A 157 -23.59 -13.15 -0.62
C PRO A 157 -24.59 -12.27 0.15
N LEU A 158 -25.27 -11.35 -0.55
CA LEU A 158 -26.25 -10.44 0.04
C LEU A 158 -27.72 -10.88 -0.15
N GLY A 159 -27.97 -12.08 -0.72
CA GLY A 159 -29.30 -12.61 -0.96
C GLY A 159 -30.18 -11.85 -1.97
N ARG A 160 -29.88 -10.59 -2.18
CA ARG A 160 -30.53 -9.69 -3.18
C ARG A 160 -29.52 -8.69 -3.73
N GLN A 161 -29.88 -8.04 -4.81
CA GLN A 161 -29.12 -6.86 -5.25
C GLN A 161 -29.41 -5.69 -4.32
N VAL A 162 -28.34 -5.09 -3.78
CA VAL A 162 -28.39 -3.88 -2.99
C VAL A 162 -28.08 -2.71 -3.91
N PRO A 163 -28.98 -1.72 -4.03
CA PRO A 163 -28.75 -0.53 -4.82
C PRO A 163 -27.58 0.31 -4.32
N ALA A 164 -26.99 1.11 -5.20
CA ALA A 164 -26.03 2.15 -4.83
C ALA A 164 -26.61 3.07 -3.75
N GLY A 165 -25.78 3.49 -2.79
CA GLY A 165 -26.15 4.34 -1.67
C GLY A 165 -26.88 3.63 -0.52
N GLN A 166 -27.28 2.37 -0.67
CA GLN A 166 -27.88 1.59 0.42
C GLN A 166 -26.81 0.92 1.28
N ARG A 167 -26.91 1.11 2.60
CA ARG A 167 -25.98 0.54 3.58
C ARG A 167 -26.11 -0.99 3.66
N VAL A 168 -24.97 -1.66 3.80
CA VAL A 168 -24.82 -3.07 4.13
C VAL A 168 -23.82 -3.24 5.27
N THR A 169 -23.91 -4.36 6.01
CA THR A 169 -22.93 -4.68 7.04
C THR A 169 -22.35 -6.08 6.83
N ALA A 170 -21.15 -6.28 7.36
CA ALA A 170 -20.53 -7.59 7.47
C ALA A 170 -19.91 -7.75 8.85
N HIS A 171 -19.89 -8.99 9.33
CA HIS A 171 -19.13 -9.43 10.49
C HIS A 171 -18.29 -10.61 10.10
N VAL A 172 -16.99 -10.58 10.43
CA VAL A 172 -16.02 -11.64 10.10
C VAL A 172 -15.19 -11.96 11.33
N GLU A 173 -15.07 -13.26 11.64
CA GLU A 173 -14.15 -13.79 12.64
C GLU A 173 -13.05 -14.57 11.93
N PHE A 174 -11.80 -14.41 12.37
CA PHE A 174 -10.66 -15.02 11.72
C PHE A 174 -9.51 -15.32 12.67
N THR A 175 -8.63 -16.21 12.25
CA THR A 175 -7.36 -16.47 12.90
C THR A 175 -6.22 -16.21 11.92
N LEU A 176 -5.27 -15.38 12.33
CA LEU A 176 -4.04 -15.13 11.61
C LEU A 176 -2.91 -15.92 12.27
N THR A 177 -2.29 -16.85 11.57
CA THR A 177 -1.07 -17.53 11.99
C THR A 177 0.13 -16.68 11.57
N LEU A 178 1.05 -16.44 12.51
CA LEU A 178 2.29 -15.71 12.28
C LEU A 178 3.47 -16.69 12.20
N GLY A 179 4.13 -16.74 11.06
CA GLY A 179 5.29 -17.60 10.82
C GLY A 179 6.58 -17.05 11.42
N THR A 180 7.55 -17.90 11.60
CA THR A 180 8.87 -17.56 12.19
C THR A 180 9.93 -17.15 11.16
N ARG A 181 9.65 -17.32 9.87
CA ARG A 181 10.55 -16.95 8.79
C ARG A 181 10.30 -15.50 8.40
N ALA A 182 11.03 -14.62 9.03
CA ALA A 182 10.79 -13.20 9.03
C ALA A 182 11.29 -12.51 7.75
N PHE A 183 10.46 -12.38 6.75
CA PHE A 183 10.71 -11.52 5.58
C PHE A 183 9.40 -11.14 4.90
N ASP A 184 8.47 -10.57 5.62
CA ASP A 184 7.21 -10.12 5.02
C ASP A 184 6.50 -9.17 5.99
N ARG A 185 5.38 -8.64 5.56
CA ARG A 185 4.43 -7.86 6.36
C ARG A 185 3.76 -8.64 7.49
N PHE A 186 4.10 -9.93 7.65
CA PHE A 186 3.60 -10.82 8.69
C PHE A 186 4.76 -11.60 9.31
N GLY A 187 4.67 -11.86 10.61
CA GLY A 187 5.58 -12.79 11.26
C GLY A 187 5.70 -12.58 12.75
N HIS A 188 6.43 -13.49 13.38
CA HIS A 188 6.94 -13.30 14.73
C HIS A 188 8.40 -13.76 14.80
N SER A 189 9.21 -13.12 15.65
CA SER A 189 10.60 -13.46 15.85
C SER A 189 11.04 -13.03 17.24
N GLY A 190 11.49 -13.99 18.07
CA GLY A 190 11.84 -13.73 19.45
C GLY A 190 10.68 -13.10 20.23
N GLN A 191 10.84 -11.87 20.65
CA GLN A 191 9.83 -11.12 21.41
C GLN A 191 9.01 -10.14 20.56
N TYR A 192 9.04 -10.28 19.24
CA TYR A 192 8.32 -9.41 18.30
C TYR A 192 7.27 -10.18 17.52
N ALA A 193 6.14 -9.56 17.30
CA ALA A 193 5.11 -9.98 16.34
C ALA A 193 4.68 -8.79 15.52
N TRP A 194 4.33 -9.01 14.23
CA TRP A 194 3.86 -7.95 13.36
C TRP A 194 2.93 -8.50 12.28
N TRP A 195 1.98 -7.70 11.89
CA TRP A 195 1.09 -7.98 10.78
C TRP A 195 0.59 -6.69 10.15
N GLY A 196 0.56 -6.66 8.84
CA GLY A 196 -0.05 -5.61 8.04
C GLY A 196 -0.97 -6.22 6.99
N SER A 197 -2.12 -5.63 6.68
CA SER A 197 -3.20 -6.30 5.93
C SER A 197 -3.59 -7.64 6.57
N GLY A 198 -3.57 -7.71 7.90
CA GLY A 198 -3.84 -8.94 8.65
C GLY A 198 -5.32 -9.25 8.81
N GLN A 199 -6.20 -8.32 8.50
CA GLN A 199 -7.65 -8.47 8.46
C GLN A 199 -8.12 -8.88 7.04
N PRO A 200 -9.35 -9.40 6.90
CA PRO A 200 -10.03 -9.46 5.61
C PRO A 200 -10.24 -8.03 5.06
N LEU A 201 -9.53 -7.63 4.02
CA LEU A 201 -9.54 -6.26 3.51
C LEU A 201 -10.67 -6.05 2.51
N LEU A 202 -11.61 -5.14 2.80
CA LEU A 202 -12.73 -4.81 1.89
C LEU A 202 -12.19 -4.33 0.53
N ALA A 203 -12.38 -5.13 -0.51
CA ALA A 203 -11.72 -4.98 -1.81
C ALA A 203 -12.52 -4.09 -2.79
N TRP A 204 -12.92 -2.89 -2.36
CA TRP A 204 -13.75 -1.99 -3.15
C TRP A 204 -12.97 -0.79 -3.70
N GLU A 205 -13.27 -0.43 -4.93
CA GLU A 205 -12.89 0.85 -5.53
C GLU A 205 -14.14 1.57 -6.03
N ARG A 206 -14.38 2.75 -5.54
CA ARG A 206 -15.51 3.60 -5.89
C ARG A 206 -15.49 3.94 -7.38
N GLY A 207 -16.64 3.78 -8.05
CA GLY A 207 -16.79 3.96 -9.49
C GLY A 207 -16.25 2.80 -10.34
N VAL A 208 -15.67 1.75 -9.73
CA VAL A 208 -15.11 0.59 -10.45
C VAL A 208 -15.76 -0.72 -10.00
N GLY A 209 -15.81 -0.98 -8.68
CA GLY A 209 -16.33 -2.22 -8.13
C GLY A 209 -15.28 -3.01 -7.34
N TRP A 210 -15.45 -4.34 -7.32
CA TRP A 210 -14.57 -5.24 -6.56
C TRP A 210 -13.23 -5.47 -7.24
N HIS A 211 -12.15 -5.36 -6.48
CA HIS A 211 -10.79 -5.75 -6.87
C HIS A 211 -10.61 -7.25 -6.63
N GLU A 212 -10.59 -8.02 -7.70
CA GLU A 212 -10.47 -9.49 -7.65
C GLU A 212 -9.17 -9.99 -8.29
N GLU A 213 -8.21 -9.11 -8.55
CA GLU A 213 -6.93 -9.46 -9.12
C GLU A 213 -6.22 -10.54 -8.28
N PRO A 214 -5.57 -11.52 -8.94
CA PRO A 214 -4.89 -12.59 -8.22
C PRO A 214 -3.79 -12.09 -7.29
N LEU A 215 -3.62 -12.77 -6.16
CA LEU A 215 -2.49 -12.58 -5.26
C LEU A 215 -1.17 -12.89 -5.98
N LEU A 216 -0.14 -12.11 -5.71
CA LEU A 216 1.13 -12.16 -6.42
C LEU A 216 1.99 -13.36 -5.99
N ARG A 217 2.88 -13.80 -6.89
CA ARG A 217 3.84 -14.88 -6.64
C ARG A 217 5.22 -14.41 -6.21
N TYR A 218 5.41 -13.10 -6.10
CA TYR A 218 6.60 -12.41 -5.61
C TYR A 218 6.21 -11.37 -4.56
N ALA A 219 7.17 -10.87 -3.82
CA ALA A 219 6.92 -9.83 -2.82
C ALA A 219 6.67 -8.51 -3.55
N ALA A 220 5.48 -7.98 -3.44
CA ALA A 220 5.06 -6.66 -3.91
C ALA A 220 3.67 -6.36 -3.34
N GLU A 221 3.24 -5.13 -3.47
CA GLU A 221 1.94 -4.65 -3.08
C GLU A 221 0.84 -5.10 -4.05
N SER A 222 -0.28 -5.54 -3.52
CA SER A 222 -1.42 -5.99 -4.34
C SER A 222 -2.77 -5.73 -3.69
N ALA A 223 -2.79 -5.01 -2.58
CA ALA A 223 -4.01 -4.67 -1.87
C ALA A 223 -4.58 -3.34 -2.36
N THR A 224 -5.85 -3.31 -2.71
CA THR A 224 -6.57 -2.08 -3.07
C THR A 224 -7.83 -2.01 -2.24
N SER A 225 -7.99 -0.91 -1.50
CA SER A 225 -9.13 -0.64 -0.64
C SER A 225 -9.36 0.86 -0.54
N GLU A 226 -10.58 1.28 -0.27
CA GLU A 226 -10.91 2.68 0.01
C GLU A 226 -10.35 3.12 1.37
N ALA A 227 -10.11 4.42 1.51
CA ALA A 227 -9.86 5.02 2.81
C ALA A 227 -11.10 4.85 3.71
N ALA A 228 -10.95 4.17 4.83
CA ALA A 228 -12.00 3.86 5.80
C ALA A 228 -11.78 4.61 7.12
N ARG A 229 -12.85 4.75 7.93
CA ARG A 229 -12.71 5.04 9.35
C ARG A 229 -12.61 3.72 10.09
N THR A 230 -11.46 3.48 10.71
CA THR A 230 -11.19 2.26 11.46
C THR A 230 -11.05 2.57 12.95
N ASP A 231 -11.82 1.86 13.77
CA ASP A 231 -11.72 1.78 15.21
C ASP A 231 -10.99 0.46 15.55
N LEU A 232 -9.74 0.58 15.99
CA LEU A 232 -8.83 -0.55 16.16
C LEU A 232 -8.59 -0.83 17.63
N THR A 233 -8.79 -2.08 18.04
CA THR A 233 -8.43 -2.58 19.36
C THR A 233 -7.40 -3.72 19.24
N VAL A 234 -6.31 -3.62 19.97
CA VAL A 234 -5.29 -4.67 20.06
C VAL A 234 -5.14 -5.10 21.52
N THR A 235 -5.28 -6.39 21.81
CA THR A 235 -4.98 -6.99 23.11
C THR A 235 -3.72 -7.83 22.97
N ALA A 236 -2.73 -7.61 23.85
CA ALA A 236 -1.43 -8.29 23.81
C ALA A 236 -0.84 -8.45 25.22
N PRO A 237 0.23 -9.25 25.41
CA PRO A 237 0.96 -9.31 26.68
C PRO A 237 1.47 -7.92 27.10
N GLY A 238 1.13 -7.50 28.31
CA GLY A 238 1.32 -6.11 28.79
C GLY A 238 2.78 -5.68 28.98
N LYS A 239 3.72 -6.60 28.89
CA LYS A 239 5.16 -6.33 28.90
C LYS A 239 5.67 -5.73 27.60
N TYR A 240 4.87 -5.76 26.52
CA TYR A 240 5.23 -5.25 25.21
C TYR A 240 4.62 -3.89 24.93
N THR A 241 5.16 -3.21 23.95
CA THR A 241 4.61 -1.98 23.35
C THR A 241 3.93 -2.37 22.05
N VAL A 242 2.78 -1.74 21.77
CA VAL A 242 2.08 -1.84 20.48
C VAL A 242 2.26 -0.53 19.74
N LEU A 243 2.68 -0.62 18.47
CA LEU A 243 2.70 0.46 17.49
C LEU A 243 1.77 0.07 16.34
N SER A 244 0.79 0.90 16.04
CA SER A 244 -0.22 0.55 15.04
C SER A 244 -0.68 1.74 14.20
N THR A 245 -1.41 1.47 13.15
CA THR A 245 -2.19 2.44 12.40
C THR A 245 -3.14 3.19 13.34
N GLY A 246 -3.27 4.51 13.14
CA GLY A 246 -4.18 5.38 13.88
C GLY A 246 -3.56 6.11 15.06
N THR A 247 -4.31 7.06 15.60
CA THR A 247 -3.94 7.77 16.84
C THR A 247 -4.29 6.89 18.03
N GLN A 248 -3.29 6.53 18.81
CA GLN A 248 -3.44 5.60 19.92
C GLN A 248 -3.72 6.32 21.23
N ASP A 249 -4.64 5.75 21.99
CA ASP A 249 -4.88 6.09 23.39
C ASP A 249 -3.82 5.45 24.30
N ALA A 250 -3.81 5.86 25.57
CA ALA A 250 -3.00 5.20 26.57
C ALA A 250 -3.44 3.74 26.78
N ALA A 251 -2.50 2.83 26.85
CA ALA A 251 -2.77 1.42 27.04
C ALA A 251 -3.50 1.17 28.37
N ARG A 252 -4.57 0.38 28.33
CA ARG A 252 -5.38 -0.02 29.50
C ARG A 252 -4.95 -1.39 30.00
N ASP A 253 -4.58 -1.48 31.27
CA ASP A 253 -4.32 -2.75 31.94
C ASP A 253 -5.64 -3.53 32.13
N LEU A 254 -5.64 -4.81 31.81
CA LEU A 254 -6.81 -5.68 31.96
C LEU A 254 -6.80 -6.46 33.30
N GLY A 255 -5.72 -6.35 34.09
CA GLY A 255 -5.58 -7.00 35.39
C GLY A 255 -5.31 -8.51 35.29
N GLU A 256 -6.00 -9.23 34.44
CA GLU A 256 -5.87 -10.68 34.29
C GLU A 256 -4.71 -11.07 33.34
N GLY A 257 -3.90 -12.03 33.72
CA GLY A 257 -2.84 -12.61 32.88
C GLY A 257 -1.77 -11.64 32.44
N GLY A 258 -1.66 -10.44 33.05
CA GLY A 258 -0.69 -9.42 32.66
C GLY A 258 -0.87 -8.89 31.24
N ARG A 259 -2.10 -8.85 30.74
CA ARG A 259 -2.44 -8.36 29.41
C ARG A 259 -2.88 -6.89 29.44
N LYS A 260 -2.64 -6.21 28.33
CA LYS A 260 -3.11 -4.83 28.11
C LYS A 260 -3.89 -4.71 26.82
N ARG A 261 -4.72 -3.70 26.77
CA ARG A 261 -5.49 -3.30 25.59
C ARG A 261 -5.00 -1.94 25.12
N TRP A 262 -4.75 -1.84 23.82
CA TRP A 262 -4.47 -0.62 23.09
C TRP A 262 -5.64 -0.33 22.17
N HIS A 263 -6.07 0.91 22.15
CA HIS A 263 -7.12 1.38 21.27
C HIS A 263 -6.54 2.49 20.38
N ALA A 264 -6.92 2.51 19.12
CA ALA A 264 -6.51 3.51 18.14
C ALA A 264 -7.65 3.83 17.18
N VAL A 265 -7.74 5.09 16.77
CA VAL A 265 -8.68 5.53 15.74
C VAL A 265 -7.91 6.02 14.53
N ALA A 266 -8.19 5.42 13.37
CA ALA A 266 -7.70 5.84 12.07
C ALA A 266 -8.87 6.37 11.24
N ASP A 267 -8.99 7.68 11.11
CA ASP A 267 -10.16 8.28 10.47
C ASP A 267 -10.20 8.07 8.94
N ARG A 268 -9.05 7.82 8.32
CA ARG A 268 -8.87 7.78 6.86
C ARG A 268 -7.82 6.76 6.41
N ALA A 269 -7.77 5.58 7.01
CA ALA A 269 -6.82 4.54 6.64
C ALA A 269 -7.43 3.56 5.65
N ARG A 270 -6.69 3.23 4.58
CA ARG A 270 -7.10 2.20 3.61
C ARG A 270 -6.68 0.80 4.01
N ASP A 271 -5.78 0.68 4.97
CA ASP A 271 -5.27 -0.57 5.49
C ASP A 271 -4.73 -0.38 6.92
N VAL A 272 -4.43 -1.47 7.61
CA VAL A 272 -3.99 -1.46 9.01
C VAL A 272 -2.73 -2.28 9.18
N SER A 273 -1.79 -1.76 9.98
CA SER A 273 -0.67 -2.54 10.50
C SER A 273 -0.57 -2.45 12.02
N VAL A 274 -0.05 -3.52 12.61
CA VAL A 274 0.23 -3.65 14.04
C VAL A 274 1.59 -4.28 14.23
N VAL A 275 2.38 -3.68 15.09
CA VAL A 275 3.69 -4.22 15.52
C VAL A 275 3.73 -4.27 17.03
N VAL A 276 4.10 -5.42 17.58
CA VAL A 276 4.19 -5.69 19.02
C VAL A 276 5.60 -6.13 19.38
N GLY A 277 6.17 -5.54 20.43
CA GLY A 277 7.52 -5.91 20.87
C GLY A 277 8.02 -5.12 22.07
N PRO A 278 9.21 -5.44 22.60
CA PRO A 278 9.81 -4.73 23.74
C PRO A 278 10.49 -3.43 23.30
N PHE A 279 9.75 -2.57 22.58
CA PHE A 279 10.31 -1.35 22.00
C PHE A 279 10.68 -0.30 23.07
N ARG A 280 11.83 0.33 22.89
CA ARG A 280 12.10 1.68 23.41
C ARG A 280 11.52 2.67 22.42
N THR A 281 10.72 3.59 22.92
CA THR A 281 10.05 4.58 22.06
C THR A 281 10.55 6.00 22.32
N ALA A 282 10.51 6.83 21.28
CA ALA A 282 10.61 8.27 21.36
C ALA A 282 9.58 8.89 20.44
N ARG A 283 9.13 10.10 20.76
CA ARG A 283 8.12 10.82 19.95
C ARG A 283 8.39 12.31 19.90
N ALA A 284 7.99 12.95 18.82
CA ALA A 284 7.99 14.39 18.65
C ALA A 284 6.77 14.85 17.84
N THR A 285 6.44 16.13 17.91
CA THR A 285 5.43 16.74 17.04
C THR A 285 6.12 17.50 15.91
N VAL A 286 5.78 17.17 14.68
CA VAL A 286 6.37 17.74 13.46
C VAL A 286 5.25 18.18 12.52
N ALA A 287 5.20 19.45 12.15
CA ALA A 287 4.20 20.00 11.24
C ALA A 287 2.75 19.62 11.60
N GLY A 288 2.44 19.49 12.89
CA GLY A 288 1.10 19.15 13.39
C GLY A 288 0.81 17.65 13.50
N THR A 289 1.74 16.77 13.11
CA THR A 289 1.60 15.31 13.33
C THR A 289 2.51 14.82 14.45
N THR A 290 2.09 13.80 15.19
CA THR A 290 2.93 13.10 16.16
C THR A 290 3.70 12.02 15.44
N VAL A 291 5.02 12.13 15.39
CA VAL A 291 5.92 11.06 14.91
C VAL A 291 6.41 10.28 16.13
N GLN A 292 6.14 8.99 16.15
CA GLN A 292 6.63 8.07 17.19
C GLN A 292 7.46 6.98 16.57
N VAL A 293 8.61 6.72 17.13
CA VAL A 293 9.50 5.64 16.69
C VAL A 293 9.69 4.58 17.78
N GLY A 294 9.82 3.32 17.37
CA GLY A 294 10.16 2.21 18.24
C GLY A 294 11.40 1.48 17.74
N THR A 295 12.38 1.28 18.62
CA THR A 295 13.62 0.54 18.35
C THR A 295 13.79 -0.59 19.36
N ALA A 296 14.68 -1.54 19.05
CA ALA A 296 15.04 -2.60 19.99
C ALA A 296 15.56 -2.04 21.34
N PRO A 297 15.46 -2.79 22.45
CA PRO A 297 15.81 -2.30 23.79
C PRO A 297 17.27 -1.83 23.92
N ASP A 298 18.18 -2.39 23.16
CA ASP A 298 19.60 -2.04 23.14
C ASP A 298 19.94 -0.85 22.22
N LYS A 299 18.95 -0.30 21.49
CA LYS A 299 19.12 0.81 20.57
C LYS A 299 18.43 2.07 21.09
N ALA A 300 19.11 3.22 20.94
CA ALA A 300 18.52 4.51 21.23
C ALA A 300 17.56 4.93 20.09
N PRO A 301 16.29 5.28 20.37
CA PRO A 301 15.34 5.66 19.32
C PRO A 301 15.60 7.06 18.75
N GLN A 302 16.41 7.89 19.41
CA GLN A 302 16.58 9.30 19.06
C GLN A 302 17.13 9.53 17.66
N ARG A 303 18.07 8.67 17.18
CA ARG A 303 18.61 8.79 15.81
C ARG A 303 17.51 8.60 14.79
N LEU A 304 16.71 7.53 14.91
CA LEU A 304 15.59 7.27 14.01
C LEU A 304 14.53 8.39 14.07
N LEU A 305 14.23 8.89 15.28
CA LEU A 305 13.30 9.99 15.44
C LEU A 305 13.78 11.25 14.71
N THR A 306 15.06 11.61 14.84
CA THR A 306 15.65 12.78 14.16
C THR A 306 15.57 12.66 12.63
N GLU A 307 15.85 11.47 12.07
CA GLU A 307 15.73 11.24 10.64
C GLU A 307 14.26 11.29 10.17
N ALA A 308 13.35 10.69 10.94
CA ALA A 308 11.92 10.74 10.64
C ALA A 308 11.35 12.17 10.71
N GLU A 309 11.73 12.96 11.72
CA GLU A 309 11.35 14.37 11.83
C GLU A 309 11.83 15.18 10.62
N ARG A 310 13.09 14.96 10.21
CA ARG A 310 13.66 15.63 9.05
C ARG A 310 12.93 15.23 7.77
N GLY A 311 12.72 13.93 7.54
CA GLY A 311 11.99 13.43 6.38
C GLY A 311 10.58 14.01 6.29
N VAL A 312 9.82 14.04 7.39
CA VAL A 312 8.48 14.65 7.41
C VAL A 312 8.52 16.13 7.03
N ARG A 313 9.48 16.92 7.57
CA ARG A 313 9.59 18.37 7.19
C ARG A 313 9.86 18.55 5.70
N GLU A 314 10.75 17.76 5.13
CA GLU A 314 11.12 17.84 3.71
C GLU A 314 9.97 17.42 2.80
N LEU A 315 9.23 16.35 3.15
CA LEU A 315 8.03 15.91 2.43
C LEU A 315 6.89 16.93 2.52
N VAL A 316 6.67 17.53 3.70
CA VAL A 316 5.67 18.60 3.90
C VAL A 316 5.99 19.81 3.01
N ALA A 317 7.25 20.20 2.90
CA ALA A 317 7.68 21.31 2.03
C ALA A 317 7.35 21.04 0.55
N ARG A 318 7.37 19.78 0.13
CA ARG A 318 7.09 19.38 -1.26
C ARG A 318 5.61 19.09 -1.53
N PHE A 319 4.93 18.33 -0.66
CA PHE A 319 3.64 17.73 -0.96
C PHE A 319 2.49 18.26 -0.07
N GLY A 320 2.77 19.15 0.88
CA GLY A 320 1.77 19.72 1.76
C GLY A 320 1.70 19.05 3.14
N PRO A 321 0.74 19.42 4.00
CA PRO A 321 0.65 18.97 5.38
C PRO A 321 0.67 17.45 5.54
N PRO A 322 1.15 16.91 6.69
CA PRO A 322 1.09 15.47 6.94
C PRO A 322 -0.36 14.98 6.89
N PRO A 323 -0.64 13.86 6.18
CA PRO A 323 -2.02 13.39 6.02
C PRO A 323 -2.65 12.79 7.27
N PHE A 324 -1.83 12.35 8.24
CA PHE A 324 -2.29 11.68 9.46
C PHE A 324 -1.89 12.46 10.71
N GLY A 325 -2.70 12.40 11.76
CA GLY A 325 -2.41 13.01 13.06
C GLY A 325 -1.29 12.31 13.84
N SER A 326 -0.97 11.07 13.46
CA SER A 326 0.16 10.30 14.00
C SER A 326 0.79 9.41 12.93
N ILE A 327 2.12 9.25 12.99
CA ILE A 327 2.90 8.33 12.18
C ILE A 327 3.80 7.54 13.12
N ASN A 328 3.61 6.23 13.18
CA ASN A 328 4.37 5.30 13.99
C ASN A 328 5.39 4.55 13.13
N LEU A 329 6.66 4.55 13.48
CA LEU A 329 7.70 3.80 12.80
C LEU A 329 8.25 2.73 13.74
N ALA A 330 8.13 1.47 13.39
CA ALA A 330 8.63 0.34 14.17
C ALA A 330 9.83 -0.29 13.48
N ARG A 331 11.05 -0.19 14.07
CA ARG A 331 12.23 -0.88 13.58
C ARG A 331 12.23 -2.35 14.04
N LEU A 332 11.89 -3.24 13.12
CA LEU A 332 11.84 -4.68 13.35
C LEU A 332 13.26 -5.30 13.37
N PRO A 333 13.51 -6.37 14.16
CA PRO A 333 14.82 -7.02 14.26
C PRO A 333 15.11 -7.98 13.10
N ILE A 334 14.70 -7.60 11.90
CA ILE A 334 14.90 -8.36 10.67
C ILE A 334 15.48 -7.45 9.59
N SER A 335 15.99 -8.00 8.51
CA SER A 335 16.61 -7.23 7.42
C SER A 335 15.67 -7.11 6.21
N GLY A 336 15.74 -5.98 5.54
CA GLY A 336 14.92 -5.67 4.36
C GLY A 336 14.88 -4.16 4.10
N GLY A 337 13.87 -3.68 3.41
CA GLY A 337 13.56 -2.26 3.22
C GLY A 337 12.62 -1.73 4.31
N GLY A 338 11.45 -1.34 3.91
CA GLY A 338 10.34 -0.99 4.79
C GLY A 338 9.02 -1.49 4.23
N ILE A 339 7.93 -1.20 4.92
CA ILE A 339 6.56 -1.44 4.47
C ILE A 339 5.68 -0.32 5.01
N GLU A 340 4.99 0.32 4.09
CA GLU A 340 4.26 1.56 4.22
C GLU A 340 2.78 1.36 4.57
N TYR A 341 2.40 1.40 5.81
CA TYR A 341 0.97 1.42 6.17
C TYR A 341 0.50 2.83 6.54
N PRO A 342 -0.79 3.15 6.36
CA PRO A 342 -1.34 4.45 6.74
C PRO A 342 -1.07 4.79 8.20
N GLY A 343 -0.27 5.80 8.45
CA GLY A 343 0.11 6.22 9.81
C GLY A 343 0.94 5.21 10.60
N ALA A 344 1.43 4.12 9.97
CA ALA A 344 2.25 3.10 10.63
C ALA A 344 3.20 2.45 9.63
N ILE A 345 4.49 2.48 9.93
CA ILE A 345 5.56 2.02 9.05
C ILE A 345 6.32 0.90 9.74
N MET A 346 6.52 -0.22 9.05
CA MET A 346 7.43 -1.27 9.46
C MET A 346 8.80 -1.04 8.82
N LEU A 347 9.82 -0.72 9.60
CA LEU A 347 11.18 -0.55 9.10
C LEU A 347 12.00 -1.82 9.33
N LEU A 348 12.57 -2.36 8.26
CA LEU A 348 13.51 -3.47 8.28
C LEU A 348 14.95 -2.97 8.08
N ASP A 349 15.09 -1.72 7.67
CA ASP A 349 16.31 -0.91 7.63
C ASP A 349 15.97 0.49 8.14
N ASP A 350 16.81 1.07 8.99
CA ASP A 350 16.68 2.42 9.54
C ASP A 350 17.65 3.41 8.89
N SER A 351 18.08 3.13 7.66
CA SER A 351 18.81 4.11 6.84
C SER A 351 17.91 5.30 6.50
N ARG A 352 18.53 6.45 6.24
CA ARG A 352 17.80 7.65 5.83
C ARG A 352 16.97 7.40 4.55
N VAL A 353 17.58 6.75 3.56
CA VAL A 353 16.95 6.43 2.27
C VAL A 353 15.64 5.68 2.48
N VAL A 354 15.67 4.53 3.17
CA VAL A 354 14.47 3.75 3.46
C VAL A 354 13.47 4.54 4.32
N THR A 355 13.95 5.25 5.34
CA THR A 355 13.05 6.04 6.21
C THR A 355 12.29 7.12 5.42
N VAL A 356 12.93 7.83 4.49
CA VAL A 356 12.28 8.86 3.67
C VAL A 356 11.35 8.23 2.63
N HIS A 357 11.73 7.12 2.02
CA HIS A 357 10.89 6.35 1.09
C HIS A 357 9.58 5.96 1.75
N GLU A 358 9.64 5.28 2.90
CA GLU A 358 8.45 4.83 3.62
C GLU A 358 7.59 6.00 4.15
N LEU A 359 8.22 7.11 4.52
CA LEU A 359 7.48 8.33 4.88
C LEU A 359 6.78 8.96 3.68
N ALA A 360 7.35 8.90 2.47
CA ALA A 360 6.75 9.45 1.26
C ALA A 360 5.44 8.71 0.90
N HIS A 361 5.35 7.43 1.18
CA HIS A 361 4.13 6.66 1.03
C HIS A 361 2.97 7.16 1.89
N GLN A 362 3.19 8.00 2.88
CA GLN A 362 2.07 8.61 3.61
C GLN A 362 1.27 9.56 2.70
N TRP A 363 1.89 10.18 1.69
CA TRP A 363 1.22 10.97 0.66
C TRP A 363 0.82 10.12 -0.54
N PHE A 364 1.70 9.21 -1.01
CA PHE A 364 1.49 8.32 -2.16
C PHE A 364 1.24 6.89 -1.66
N TYR A 365 0.11 6.32 -1.91
CA TYR A 365 -0.52 5.13 -1.34
C TYR A 365 -1.45 5.47 -0.16
N ALA A 366 -0.94 5.90 0.99
CA ALA A 366 -1.77 6.00 2.19
C ALA A 366 -2.87 7.07 2.05
N MET A 367 -2.55 8.26 1.53
CA MET A 367 -3.53 9.32 1.25
C MET A 367 -4.02 9.29 -0.19
N VAL A 368 -3.14 9.49 -1.17
CA VAL A 368 -3.47 9.32 -2.59
C VAL A 368 -3.25 7.87 -2.94
N GLY A 369 -4.32 7.08 -2.87
CA GLY A 369 -4.25 5.64 -3.17
C GLY A 369 -4.14 5.37 -4.66
N ASN A 370 -3.82 4.14 -4.99
CA ASN A 370 -3.77 3.62 -6.34
C ASN A 370 -4.32 2.19 -6.36
N SER A 371 -4.61 1.67 -7.53
CA SER A 371 -4.73 0.23 -7.70
C SER A 371 -3.34 -0.38 -7.72
N GLN A 372 -2.88 -0.92 -6.60
CA GLN A 372 -1.53 -1.50 -6.49
C GLN A 372 -1.31 -2.64 -7.50
N ALA A 373 -2.37 -3.31 -7.94
CA ALA A 373 -2.28 -4.34 -8.96
C ALA A 373 -2.14 -3.77 -10.38
N ARG A 374 -2.90 -2.72 -10.73
CA ARG A 374 -2.95 -2.17 -12.10
C ARG A 374 -1.94 -1.06 -12.33
N ASP A 375 -1.78 -0.17 -11.36
CA ASP A 375 -1.01 1.06 -11.44
C ASP A 375 0.01 1.18 -10.29
N PRO A 376 0.92 0.19 -10.08
CA PRO A 376 1.83 0.15 -8.92
C PRO A 376 2.83 1.31 -8.92
N TRP A 377 3.10 1.91 -10.06
CA TRP A 377 4.04 3.02 -10.18
C TRP A 377 3.54 4.33 -9.57
N LEU A 378 2.21 4.51 -9.42
CA LEU A 378 1.63 5.68 -8.74
C LEU A 378 1.91 5.69 -7.22
N ASP A 379 2.45 4.62 -6.73
CA ASP A 379 2.89 4.38 -5.39
C ASP A 379 4.42 4.44 -5.33
N GLU A 380 5.08 3.43 -5.78
CA GLU A 380 6.49 3.15 -5.63
C GLU A 380 7.42 4.11 -6.40
N ALA A 381 7.01 4.51 -7.62
CA ALA A 381 7.80 5.48 -8.37
C ALA A 381 7.77 6.86 -7.70
N PHE A 382 6.64 7.26 -7.11
CA PHE A 382 6.54 8.53 -6.41
C PHE A 382 7.31 8.54 -5.08
N ALA A 383 7.30 7.43 -4.33
CA ALA A 383 8.10 7.33 -3.12
C ALA A 383 9.60 7.37 -3.43
N THR A 384 10.05 6.62 -4.45
CA THR A 384 11.44 6.65 -4.91
C THR A 384 11.82 8.03 -5.48
N PHE A 385 10.95 8.68 -6.24
CA PHE A 385 11.17 10.04 -6.71
C PHE A 385 11.34 11.04 -5.56
N ALA A 386 10.50 10.95 -4.54
CA ALA A 386 10.56 11.84 -3.38
C ALA A 386 11.86 11.64 -2.58
N GLU A 387 12.27 10.39 -2.37
CA GLU A 387 13.52 10.00 -1.73
C GLU A 387 14.73 10.58 -2.47
N GLU A 388 14.82 10.34 -3.79
CA GLU A 388 15.92 10.80 -4.65
C GLU A 388 16.04 12.33 -4.68
N GLU A 389 14.91 13.03 -4.76
CA GLU A 389 14.86 14.49 -4.74
C GLU A 389 15.29 15.08 -3.39
N ILE A 390 14.96 14.40 -2.28
CA ILE A 390 15.32 14.83 -0.94
C ILE A 390 16.80 14.56 -0.64
N ASP A 391 17.33 13.43 -1.12
CA ASP A 391 18.72 13.03 -0.88
C ASP A 391 19.69 13.60 -1.93
N GLY A 392 19.18 14.21 -3.01
CA GLY A 392 19.98 14.78 -4.09
C GLY A 392 20.72 13.72 -4.91
N THR A 393 20.10 12.55 -5.09
CA THR A 393 20.67 11.38 -5.79
C THR A 393 20.09 11.18 -7.20
N THR A 394 19.24 12.09 -7.68
CA THR A 394 18.54 12.06 -8.97
C THR A 394 19.46 11.77 -10.17
N ALA A 395 20.68 12.28 -10.19
CA ALA A 395 21.64 12.02 -11.25
C ALA A 395 22.08 10.53 -11.34
N ALA A 396 22.06 9.81 -10.22
CA ALA A 396 22.37 8.38 -10.19
C ALA A 396 21.21 7.55 -10.76
N THR A 397 19.98 8.00 -10.53
CA THR A 397 18.75 7.33 -10.96
C THR A 397 18.43 7.57 -12.43
N ALA A 398 18.87 8.67 -13.04
CA ALA A 398 18.58 9.03 -14.44
C ALA A 398 18.91 7.93 -15.45
N GLY A 399 19.93 7.10 -15.17
CA GLY A 399 20.28 5.95 -16.01
C GLY A 399 19.20 4.90 -16.11
N ALA A 400 18.33 4.79 -15.11
CA ALA A 400 17.26 3.80 -15.05
C ALA A 400 16.14 4.06 -16.08
N LEU A 401 16.04 5.25 -16.65
CA LEU A 401 15.09 5.56 -17.72
C LEU A 401 15.28 4.68 -18.96
N LYS A 402 16.48 4.16 -19.18
CA LYS A 402 16.82 3.26 -20.29
C LYS A 402 16.49 1.79 -20.03
N LEU A 403 16.03 1.44 -18.83
CA LEU A 403 15.66 0.07 -18.50
C LEU A 403 14.45 -0.39 -19.36
N PRO A 404 14.37 -1.70 -19.67
CA PRO A 404 13.25 -2.24 -20.44
C PRO A 404 11.93 -2.18 -19.68
N GLY A 405 10.81 -2.38 -20.38
CA GLY A 405 9.46 -2.36 -19.82
C GLY A 405 8.81 -0.99 -19.86
N LYS A 406 7.52 -0.94 -19.61
CA LYS A 406 6.73 0.29 -19.50
C LYS A 406 6.46 0.56 -18.01
N VAL A 407 6.60 1.80 -17.59
CA VAL A 407 6.35 2.19 -16.19
C VAL A 407 4.93 1.85 -15.76
N GLY A 408 3.94 2.00 -16.65
CA GLY A 408 2.53 1.68 -16.41
C GLY A 408 2.16 0.21 -16.56
N ASP A 409 3.14 -0.72 -16.66
CA ASP A 409 2.83 -2.16 -16.66
C ASP A 409 2.28 -2.59 -15.28
N SER A 410 1.22 -3.39 -15.30
CA SER A 410 0.60 -3.92 -14.08
C SER A 410 1.51 -4.94 -13.38
N THR A 411 1.30 -5.18 -12.10
CA THR A 411 2.03 -6.22 -11.34
C THR A 411 1.89 -7.61 -11.98
N MET A 412 0.75 -7.89 -12.61
CA MET A 412 0.49 -9.16 -13.29
C MET A 412 1.36 -9.37 -14.53
N HIS A 413 1.82 -8.29 -15.17
CA HIS A 413 2.72 -8.34 -16.33
C HIS A 413 4.03 -9.07 -16.01
N TYR A 414 4.53 -8.91 -14.80
CA TYR A 414 5.83 -9.45 -14.39
C TYR A 414 5.82 -10.94 -14.00
N GLY A 415 4.63 -11.55 -13.82
CA GLY A 415 4.47 -12.97 -13.54
C GLY A 415 5.16 -13.41 -12.25
N ARG A 416 6.41 -13.92 -12.36
CA ARG A 416 7.27 -14.29 -11.20
C ARG A 416 8.55 -13.46 -11.13
N ASN A 417 8.73 -12.52 -12.05
CA ASN A 417 9.95 -11.74 -12.18
C ASN A 417 9.90 -10.45 -11.32
N GLY A 418 10.00 -10.61 -10.01
CA GLY A 418 10.02 -9.47 -9.07
C GLY A 418 11.16 -8.48 -9.37
N ARG A 419 12.32 -8.96 -9.89
CA ARG A 419 13.41 -8.05 -10.26
C ARG A 419 13.03 -7.09 -11.39
N ALA A 420 12.33 -7.58 -12.41
CA ALA A 420 11.83 -6.71 -13.48
C ALA A 420 10.80 -5.72 -12.95
N TYR A 421 9.92 -6.16 -12.05
CA TYR A 421 8.98 -5.29 -11.34
C TYR A 421 9.71 -4.14 -10.64
N TYR A 422 10.66 -4.43 -9.74
CA TYR A 422 11.40 -3.39 -9.00
C TYR A 422 12.16 -2.45 -9.95
N ASN A 423 12.87 -2.99 -10.93
CA ASN A 423 13.62 -2.17 -11.88
C ASN A 423 12.73 -1.21 -12.69
N THR A 424 11.53 -1.65 -13.06
CA THR A 424 10.62 -0.86 -13.91
C THR A 424 9.75 0.06 -13.08
N THR A 425 9.12 -0.45 -12.03
CA THR A 425 8.15 0.31 -11.22
C THR A 425 8.86 1.35 -10.36
N TYR A 426 9.89 0.95 -9.63
CA TYR A 426 10.67 1.87 -8.77
C TYR A 426 11.67 2.67 -9.59
N GLY A 427 12.70 2.01 -10.14
CA GLY A 427 13.84 2.66 -10.74
C GLY A 427 13.49 3.47 -11.99
N LYS A 428 12.89 2.81 -13.01
CA LYS A 428 12.49 3.51 -14.24
C LYS A 428 11.35 4.50 -13.99
N GLY A 429 10.43 4.17 -13.08
CA GLY A 429 9.33 5.05 -12.70
C GLY A 429 9.81 6.35 -12.10
N ALA A 430 10.69 6.30 -11.09
CA ALA A 430 11.32 7.49 -10.50
C ALA A 430 12.14 8.27 -11.53
N ALA A 431 12.97 7.58 -12.34
CA ALA A 431 13.73 8.23 -13.41
C ALA A 431 12.84 8.98 -14.41
N ALA A 432 11.66 8.42 -14.72
CA ALA A 432 10.70 9.07 -15.61
C ALA A 432 10.08 10.33 -14.96
N LEU A 433 9.78 10.30 -13.66
CA LEU A 433 9.27 11.47 -12.92
C LEU A 433 10.35 12.57 -12.82
N ILE A 434 11.60 12.22 -12.52
CA ILE A 434 12.74 13.14 -12.50
C ILE A 434 12.92 13.79 -13.89
N ALA A 435 12.99 12.98 -14.94
CA ALA A 435 13.14 13.47 -16.30
C ALA A 435 11.94 14.33 -16.76
N ALA A 436 10.73 14.01 -16.31
CA ALA A 436 9.55 14.82 -16.59
C ALA A 436 9.59 16.17 -15.87
N ARG A 437 10.12 16.22 -14.64
CA ARG A 437 10.35 17.46 -13.90
C ARG A 437 11.39 18.34 -14.59
N ASP A 438 12.48 17.74 -15.07
CA ASP A 438 13.59 18.44 -15.73
C ASP A 438 13.27 18.88 -17.17
N ALA A 439 12.27 18.27 -17.82
CA ALA A 439 11.85 18.61 -19.18
C ALA A 439 11.09 19.93 -19.28
N GLY A 440 10.68 20.52 -18.16
CA GLY A 440 9.97 21.79 -18.06
C GLY A 440 10.46 22.64 -16.91
N PRO A 441 9.75 23.71 -16.53
CA PRO A 441 10.04 24.45 -15.32
C PRO A 441 9.77 23.61 -14.08
N PRO A 442 10.78 23.25 -13.27
CA PRO A 442 10.61 22.34 -12.13
C PRO A 442 9.59 22.84 -11.09
N ASP A 443 9.54 24.13 -10.84
CA ASP A 443 8.57 24.75 -9.92
C ASP A 443 7.12 24.56 -10.37
N LYS A 444 6.86 24.58 -11.69
CA LYS A 444 5.53 24.30 -12.25
C LYS A 444 5.17 22.82 -12.16
N PHE A 445 6.14 21.94 -12.37
CA PHE A 445 5.94 20.51 -12.17
C PHE A 445 5.62 20.20 -10.70
N ASP A 446 6.40 20.75 -9.78
CA ASP A 446 6.18 20.57 -8.33
C ASP A 446 4.80 21.13 -7.90
N ALA A 447 4.38 22.28 -8.46
CA ALA A 447 3.05 22.82 -8.23
C ALA A 447 1.94 21.91 -8.79
N ALA A 448 2.13 21.34 -9.98
CA ALA A 448 1.19 20.40 -10.58
C ALA A 448 1.07 19.10 -9.74
N LEU A 449 2.18 18.60 -9.19
CA LEU A 449 2.14 17.46 -8.26
C LEU A 449 1.36 17.79 -6.97
N ARG A 450 1.51 19.00 -6.43
CA ARG A 450 0.68 19.42 -5.29
C ARG A 450 -0.81 19.46 -5.64
N CYS A 451 -1.15 19.91 -6.84
CA CYS A 451 -2.52 19.89 -7.33
C CYS A 451 -3.05 18.47 -7.44
N TYR A 452 -2.23 17.55 -8.00
CA TYR A 452 -2.55 16.13 -8.07
C TYR A 452 -2.81 15.54 -6.69
N VAL A 453 -1.93 15.79 -5.72
CA VAL A 453 -2.07 15.32 -4.33
C VAL A 453 -3.33 15.90 -3.68
N ASN A 454 -3.57 17.21 -3.81
CA ASN A 454 -4.74 17.87 -3.22
C ASN A 454 -6.06 17.34 -3.79
N ALA A 455 -6.13 17.17 -5.11
CA ALA A 455 -7.35 16.74 -5.80
C ALA A 455 -7.71 15.27 -5.54
N ASN A 456 -6.68 14.42 -5.35
CA ASN A 456 -6.85 12.97 -5.23
C ASN A 456 -6.69 12.45 -3.80
N ALA A 457 -6.57 13.33 -2.81
CA ALA A 457 -6.51 12.92 -1.41
C ALA A 457 -7.71 12.02 -1.05
N TRP A 458 -7.42 10.88 -0.38
CA TRP A 458 -8.37 9.86 0.10
C TRP A 458 -9.12 9.10 -1.00
N ARG A 459 -8.66 9.20 -2.24
CA ARG A 459 -9.20 8.48 -3.40
C ARG A 459 -8.20 7.44 -3.90
N ILE A 460 -8.66 6.58 -4.80
CA ILE A 460 -7.81 5.72 -5.62
C ILE A 460 -7.59 6.45 -6.94
N ALA A 461 -6.40 7.03 -7.09
CA ALA A 461 -6.01 7.79 -8.27
C ALA A 461 -5.61 6.85 -9.42
N LYS A 462 -5.73 7.37 -10.64
CA LYS A 462 -5.38 6.71 -11.90
C LYS A 462 -4.32 7.50 -12.65
N PRO A 463 -3.59 6.91 -13.61
CA PRO A 463 -2.65 7.64 -14.46
C PRO A 463 -3.26 8.87 -15.16
N ALA A 464 -4.57 8.80 -15.49
CA ALA A 464 -5.30 9.92 -16.10
C ALA A 464 -5.42 11.14 -15.16
N ASP A 465 -5.48 10.93 -13.84
CA ASP A 465 -5.54 12.03 -12.88
C ASP A 465 -4.22 12.81 -12.81
N LEU A 466 -3.09 12.08 -12.91
CA LEU A 466 -1.79 12.72 -13.05
C LEU A 466 -1.65 13.45 -14.40
N ALA A 467 -2.09 12.82 -15.49
CA ALA A 467 -2.08 13.46 -16.81
C ALA A 467 -2.90 14.76 -16.83
N ALA A 468 -4.05 14.77 -16.16
CA ALA A 468 -4.87 15.97 -15.99
C ALA A 468 -4.15 17.09 -15.21
N ALA A 469 -3.45 16.74 -14.13
CA ALA A 469 -2.66 17.70 -13.35
C ALA A 469 -1.49 18.29 -14.17
N LEU A 470 -0.91 17.50 -15.07
CA LEU A 470 0.21 17.89 -15.93
C LEU A 470 -0.23 18.49 -17.29
N ALA A 471 -1.53 18.74 -17.54
CA ALA A 471 -2.06 19.18 -18.84
C ALA A 471 -1.39 20.47 -19.35
N GLY A 472 -0.94 21.37 -18.46
CA GLY A 472 -0.19 22.58 -18.78
C GLY A 472 1.30 22.39 -19.04
N LEU A 473 1.82 21.15 -18.97
CA LEU A 473 3.24 20.79 -19.04
C LEU A 473 3.49 19.73 -20.14
N PRO A 474 3.35 20.08 -21.42
CA PRO A 474 3.39 19.10 -22.52
C PRO A 474 4.73 18.37 -22.64
N ALA A 475 5.86 19.01 -22.30
CA ALA A 475 7.18 18.37 -22.33
C ALA A 475 7.28 17.29 -21.22
N SER A 476 6.84 17.59 -20.00
CA SER A 476 6.79 16.63 -18.90
C SER A 476 5.85 15.46 -19.21
N THR A 477 4.67 15.75 -19.73
CA THR A 477 3.69 14.73 -20.15
C THR A 477 4.26 13.81 -21.22
N LYS A 478 4.97 14.36 -22.20
CA LYS A 478 5.61 13.57 -23.26
C LYS A 478 6.66 12.60 -22.70
N VAL A 479 7.49 13.01 -21.76
CA VAL A 479 8.48 12.12 -21.11
C VAL A 479 7.77 10.93 -20.46
N LEU A 480 6.69 11.16 -19.70
CA LEU A 480 5.93 10.09 -19.04
C LEU A 480 5.23 9.16 -20.04
N GLN A 481 4.74 9.71 -21.15
CA GLN A 481 4.20 8.91 -22.26
C GLN A 481 5.25 8.03 -22.94
N ASP A 482 6.43 8.58 -23.20
CA ASP A 482 7.53 7.84 -23.82
C ASP A 482 8.09 6.75 -22.89
N ALA A 483 8.03 6.96 -21.57
CA ALA A 483 8.36 5.95 -20.57
C ALA A 483 7.24 4.89 -20.41
N GLY A 484 6.06 5.09 -21.02
CA GLY A 484 4.91 4.22 -20.91
C GLY A 484 4.18 4.32 -19.57
N ALA A 485 4.34 5.42 -18.83
CA ALA A 485 3.64 5.73 -17.59
C ALA A 485 2.22 6.26 -17.87
N LEU A 486 2.07 7.09 -18.89
CA LEU A 486 0.80 7.64 -19.35
C LEU A 486 0.44 7.10 -20.73
N LEU A 487 -0.86 7.03 -21.03
CA LEU A 487 -1.34 6.73 -22.38
C LEU A 487 -1.07 7.91 -23.33
N ARG A 488 -0.81 7.60 -24.59
CA ARG A 488 -0.63 8.61 -25.64
C ARG A 488 -1.96 9.18 -26.11
#